data_27a7ae57a08690b300ce89f63e6c5976
#
_entry.id   27a7ae57a08690b300ce89f63e6c5976
#
_cell.length_a   1.000
_cell.length_b   1.000
_cell.length_c   1.000
_cell.angle_alpha   90.00
_cell.angle_beta   90.00
_cell.angle_gamma   90.00
#
_symmetry.space_group_name_H-M   'P 1'
#
loop_
_entity.id
_entity.type
_entity.pdbx_description
1 polymer ?
#
loop_
_entity_poly.entity_id
_entity_poly.type
_entity_poly.pdbx_seq_one_letter_code
_entity_poly.pdbx_strand_id
1 'polypeptide(L)'
;MTFEALPEPPSRAPDLADDFTGPALRADLWIDHYLPHWSTPERSRARYDLDGDGLRLRIDDDQPDWRPEDAPLRVSNVQTGDFSGAVGGHRGTHRHRPDGLTVRTPAGTRLLWAPSAGRVDVTVRAAVDPGSMLAVWLVGSEHLDPRDSGEICVFEIDAEAVGPATTTARIGIKAHHDDRLRTDMGEVPVPVDASRPHTWTAIWGAGGTVIGCEGRVVGRFPQAPDYPLILMIDIFETGGRSPVTAYPKTARIHRVRGWDLTPGWSSPLSHGARDSGEDQPGK
;
A
#
# COMPACT_ATOMS: atom_id res chain seq x y z
N MET A 1 -19.02 -22.87 7.55
CA MET A 1 -18.43 -22.60 6.22
C MET A 1 -16.97 -23.00 6.28
N THR A 2 -16.52 -23.89 5.41
CA THR A 2 -15.08 -24.20 5.25
C THR A 2 -14.50 -23.17 4.31
N PHE A 3 -13.61 -22.32 4.81
CA PHE A 3 -12.89 -21.37 3.96
C PHE A 3 -11.77 -22.13 3.23
N GLU A 4 -11.56 -21.80 1.97
CA GLU A 4 -10.42 -22.29 1.20
C GLU A 4 -9.12 -21.73 1.77
N ALA A 5 -8.08 -22.57 1.90
CA ALA A 5 -6.77 -22.13 2.35
C ALA A 5 -6.03 -21.36 1.25
N LEU A 6 -5.32 -20.30 1.63
CA LEU A 6 -4.36 -19.66 0.74
C LEU A 6 -3.19 -20.58 0.40
N PRO A 7 -2.58 -20.45 -0.78
CA PRO A 7 -1.26 -21.04 -1.05
C PRO A 7 -0.23 -20.59 -0.02
N GLU A 8 0.68 -21.49 0.34
CA GLU A 8 1.83 -21.15 1.18
C GLU A 8 2.72 -20.07 0.52
N PRO A 9 3.37 -19.20 1.30
CA PRO A 9 4.32 -18.26 0.74
C PRO A 9 5.50 -18.99 0.10
N PRO A 10 6.20 -18.36 -0.86
CA PRO A 10 7.42 -18.91 -1.44
C PRO A 10 8.44 -19.27 -0.36
N SER A 11 9.14 -20.42 -0.52
CA SER A 11 10.16 -20.90 0.43
C SER A 11 11.43 -20.03 0.48
N ARG A 12 11.61 -19.11 -0.48
CA ARG A 12 12.71 -18.15 -0.50
C ARG A 12 12.41 -16.96 0.40
N ALA A 13 13.45 -16.21 0.78
CA ALA A 13 13.30 -14.96 1.50
C ALA A 13 12.43 -13.96 0.69
N PRO A 14 11.63 -13.12 1.38
CA PRO A 14 10.88 -12.05 0.73
C PRO A 14 11.83 -10.97 0.16
N ASP A 15 11.42 -10.35 -0.94
CA ASP A 15 12.14 -9.24 -1.56
C ASP A 15 11.87 -7.90 -0.84
N LEU A 16 10.69 -7.76 -0.25
CA LEU A 16 10.31 -6.69 0.67
C LEU A 16 10.08 -7.30 2.05
N ALA A 17 10.82 -6.84 3.05
CA ALA A 17 10.68 -7.34 4.42
C ALA A 17 10.93 -6.21 5.44
N ASP A 18 9.91 -5.90 6.23
CA ASP A 18 10.02 -4.96 7.33
C ASP A 18 9.12 -5.39 8.50
N ASP A 19 9.65 -5.36 9.71
CA ASP A 19 8.94 -5.54 10.98
C ASP A 19 8.84 -4.21 11.75
N PHE A 20 9.34 -3.13 11.17
CA PHE A 20 9.32 -1.77 11.73
C PHE A 20 9.91 -1.67 13.13
N THR A 21 10.92 -2.49 13.43
CA THR A 21 11.60 -2.52 14.73
C THR A 21 12.81 -1.58 14.80
N GLY A 22 13.17 -0.96 13.67
CA GLY A 22 14.28 0.00 13.60
C GLY A 22 13.92 1.35 14.24
N PRO A 23 14.94 2.19 14.50
CA PRO A 23 14.75 3.52 15.08
C PRO A 23 14.19 4.55 14.08
N ALA A 24 14.17 4.23 12.80
CA ALA A 24 13.65 5.07 11.71
C ALA A 24 13.03 4.21 10.62
N LEU A 25 12.12 4.80 9.86
CA LEU A 25 11.55 4.18 8.67
C LEU A 25 12.65 3.94 7.63
N ARG A 26 12.67 2.76 7.05
CA ARG A 26 13.68 2.37 6.06
C ARG A 26 13.43 3.06 4.72
N ALA A 27 14.24 4.09 4.41
CA ALA A 27 14.13 4.87 3.17
C ALA A 27 14.51 4.08 1.90
N ASP A 28 15.12 2.90 2.04
CA ASP A 28 15.38 1.95 0.95
C ASP A 28 14.15 1.07 0.61
N LEU A 29 13.12 1.06 1.48
CA LEU A 29 11.87 0.32 1.28
C LEU A 29 10.66 1.22 1.17
N TRP A 30 10.66 2.38 1.83
CA TRP A 30 9.46 3.19 2.03
C TRP A 30 9.66 4.66 1.66
N ILE A 31 8.62 5.24 1.11
CA ILE A 31 8.41 6.67 0.92
C ILE A 31 7.28 7.07 1.89
N ASP A 32 7.56 8.02 2.78
CA ASP A 32 6.63 8.49 3.81
C ASP A 32 5.77 9.69 3.37
N HIS A 33 5.35 9.68 2.11
CA HIS A 33 4.53 10.73 1.53
C HIS A 33 3.44 10.12 0.66
N TYR A 34 2.19 10.56 0.84
CA TYR A 34 1.06 10.14 0.03
C TYR A 34 1.04 10.89 -1.29
N LEU A 35 1.39 10.22 -2.39
CA LEU A 35 1.33 10.77 -3.76
C LEU A 35 1.80 12.23 -3.81
N PRO A 36 3.07 12.51 -3.42
CA PRO A 36 3.55 13.88 -3.17
C PRO A 36 3.50 14.76 -4.42
N HIS A 37 3.56 14.15 -5.60
CA HIS A 37 3.56 14.85 -6.87
C HIS A 37 2.24 15.63 -7.15
N TRP A 38 1.10 15.18 -6.60
CA TRP A 38 -0.17 15.91 -6.71
C TRP A 38 -0.36 16.98 -5.64
N SER A 39 0.48 16.99 -4.61
CA SER A 39 0.37 17.84 -3.43
C SER A 39 1.68 18.62 -3.18
N THR A 40 1.95 18.97 -1.92
CA THR A 40 3.22 19.52 -1.46
C THR A 40 3.86 18.55 -0.45
N PRO A 41 5.18 18.62 -0.22
CA PRO A 41 5.84 17.76 0.78
C PRO A 41 5.21 17.88 2.17
N GLU A 42 4.82 19.09 2.59
CA GLU A 42 4.26 19.33 3.92
C GLU A 42 2.87 18.71 4.09
N ARG A 43 2.07 18.68 3.02
CA ARG A 43 0.69 18.16 3.03
C ARG A 43 0.63 16.66 2.81
N SER A 44 1.61 16.10 2.09
CA SER A 44 1.67 14.68 1.75
C SER A 44 2.46 13.84 2.76
N ARG A 45 3.25 14.48 3.64
CA ARG A 45 4.09 13.77 4.62
C ARG A 45 3.25 13.01 5.62
N ALA A 46 3.54 11.74 5.77
CA ALA A 46 2.95 10.89 6.80
C ALA A 46 3.35 11.34 8.21
N ARG A 47 2.44 11.23 9.14
CA ARG A 47 2.71 11.30 10.58
C ARG A 47 2.70 9.89 11.13
N TYR A 48 3.79 9.50 11.78
CA TYR A 48 3.93 8.15 12.31
C TYR A 48 4.87 8.10 13.51
N ASP A 49 4.81 7.00 14.26
CA ASP A 49 5.77 6.63 15.29
C ASP A 49 6.26 5.19 15.04
N LEU A 50 7.50 4.93 15.46
CA LEU A 50 8.09 3.61 15.60
C LEU A 50 8.38 3.39 17.07
N ASP A 51 7.65 2.48 17.72
CA ASP A 51 7.69 2.29 19.18
C ASP A 51 8.12 0.86 19.58
N GLY A 52 8.68 0.11 18.62
CA GLY A 52 9.11 -1.28 18.81
C GLY A 52 8.02 -2.33 18.63
N ASP A 53 6.74 -1.91 18.53
CA ASP A 53 5.58 -2.76 18.24
C ASP A 53 5.07 -2.56 16.80
N GLY A 54 5.90 -1.96 15.95
CA GLY A 54 5.59 -1.70 14.55
C GLY A 54 5.53 -0.22 14.19
N LEU A 55 5.00 0.06 13.00
CA LEU A 55 4.74 1.40 12.49
C LEU A 55 3.31 1.82 12.88
N ARG A 56 3.17 2.88 13.66
CA ARG A 56 1.89 3.50 13.97
C ARG A 56 1.68 4.72 13.09
N LEU A 57 0.84 4.60 12.07
CA LEU A 57 0.38 5.74 11.28
C LEU A 57 -0.62 6.56 12.09
N ARG A 58 -0.57 7.89 11.95
CA ARG A 58 -1.41 8.84 12.69
C ARG A 58 -2.00 9.91 11.78
N ILE A 59 -3.20 10.36 12.13
CA ILE A 59 -3.77 11.63 11.70
C ILE A 59 -3.98 12.47 12.94
N ASP A 60 -3.23 13.57 13.05
CA ASP A 60 -3.30 14.50 14.19
C ASP A 60 -4.34 15.60 13.91
N ASP A 61 -4.79 16.28 14.95
CA ASP A 61 -5.80 17.35 14.81
C ASP A 61 -5.34 18.49 13.90
N ASP A 62 -4.06 18.85 13.96
CA ASP A 62 -3.47 19.93 13.16
C ASP A 62 -2.96 19.49 11.79
N GLN A 63 -3.15 18.22 11.39
CA GLN A 63 -2.72 17.75 10.08
C GLN A 63 -3.50 18.47 8.97
N PRO A 64 -2.83 19.01 7.95
CA PRO A 64 -3.52 19.68 6.83
C PRO A 64 -4.22 18.64 5.93
N ASP A 65 -5.24 19.11 5.22
CA ASP A 65 -5.78 18.33 4.10
C ASP A 65 -4.68 18.06 3.07
N TRP A 66 -4.67 16.87 2.49
CA TRP A 66 -3.68 16.46 1.49
C TRP A 66 -3.60 17.45 0.31
N ARG A 67 -4.74 17.87 -0.18
CA ARG A 67 -4.88 18.95 -1.17
C ARG A 67 -6.10 19.79 -0.82
N PRO A 68 -6.03 21.12 -0.99
CA PRO A 68 -7.19 21.98 -0.75
C PRO A 68 -8.41 21.61 -1.62
N GLU A 69 -8.15 21.12 -2.85
CA GLU A 69 -9.20 20.76 -3.81
C GLU A 69 -9.86 19.41 -3.49
N ASP A 70 -9.23 18.62 -2.63
CA ASP A 70 -9.73 17.31 -2.17
C ASP A 70 -10.16 17.35 -0.69
N ALA A 71 -10.22 18.55 -0.09
CA ALA A 71 -10.72 18.70 1.27
C ALA A 71 -12.15 18.15 1.42
N PRO A 72 -12.44 17.47 2.53
CA PRO A 72 -11.64 17.33 3.75
C PRO A 72 -10.87 15.98 3.81
N LEU A 73 -9.94 15.73 2.91
CA LEU A 73 -9.13 14.52 2.89
C LEU A 73 -7.81 14.72 3.63
N ARG A 74 -7.59 13.95 4.70
CA ARG A 74 -6.31 13.85 5.42
C ARG A 74 -5.81 12.41 5.35
N VAL A 75 -4.50 12.22 5.22
CA VAL A 75 -3.89 10.91 5.05
C VAL A 75 -2.49 10.84 5.63
N SER A 76 -2.15 9.72 6.24
CA SER A 76 -0.76 9.32 6.51
C SER A 76 -0.50 7.98 5.84
N ASN A 77 0.57 7.91 5.06
CA ASN A 77 0.87 6.83 4.13
C ASN A 77 2.32 6.41 4.19
N VAL A 78 2.58 5.13 3.94
CA VAL A 78 3.88 4.62 3.48
C VAL A 78 3.68 3.85 2.18
N GLN A 79 4.56 4.08 1.21
CA GLN A 79 4.46 3.48 -0.13
C GLN A 79 5.80 3.01 -0.65
N THR A 80 5.79 2.01 -1.53
CA THR A 80 7.02 1.40 -2.09
C THR A 80 7.45 1.98 -3.43
N GLY A 81 6.80 3.03 -3.87
CA GLY A 81 7.20 3.70 -5.11
C GLY A 81 6.44 4.99 -5.34
N ASP A 82 6.95 5.77 -6.28
CA ASP A 82 6.34 7.01 -6.75
C ASP A 82 6.83 7.33 -8.16
N PHE A 83 5.97 7.97 -8.94
CA PHE A 83 6.33 8.48 -10.26
C PHE A 83 5.61 9.78 -10.55
N SER A 84 6.34 10.73 -11.11
CA SER A 84 5.75 11.88 -11.78
C SER A 84 6.55 12.36 -12.97
N GLY A 85 5.86 12.95 -13.93
CA GLY A 85 6.45 13.77 -14.97
C GLY A 85 6.89 15.15 -14.46
N ALA A 86 7.08 16.07 -15.39
CA ALA A 86 7.50 17.45 -15.08
C ALA A 86 6.42 18.23 -14.32
N VAL A 87 6.85 19.18 -13.49
CA VAL A 87 5.97 20.14 -12.82
C VAL A 87 5.10 20.88 -13.86
N GLY A 88 3.83 21.04 -13.55
CA GLY A 88 2.82 21.59 -14.47
C GLY A 88 2.24 20.57 -15.45
N GLY A 89 2.84 19.36 -15.56
CA GLY A 89 2.30 18.27 -16.34
C GLY A 89 1.19 17.49 -15.65
N HIS A 90 0.63 16.50 -16.35
CA HIS A 90 -0.51 15.71 -15.89
C HIS A 90 -0.16 14.22 -15.74
N ARG A 91 1.13 13.85 -15.77
CA ARG A 91 1.59 12.47 -15.61
C ARG A 91 2.09 12.22 -14.21
N GLY A 92 1.60 11.18 -13.60
CA GLY A 92 2.00 10.73 -12.25
C GLY A 92 1.17 9.53 -11.82
N THR A 93 1.67 8.81 -10.82
CA THR A 93 0.98 7.67 -10.24
C THR A 93 -0.40 8.05 -9.70
N HIS A 94 -1.36 7.20 -9.93
CA HIS A 94 -2.73 7.27 -9.39
C HIS A 94 -3.43 8.60 -9.68
N ARG A 95 -3.83 8.79 -10.92
CA ARG A 95 -4.66 9.91 -11.34
C ARG A 95 -6.10 9.70 -10.86
N HIS A 96 -6.37 10.02 -9.60
CA HIS A 96 -7.67 9.80 -8.93
C HIS A 96 -8.82 10.67 -9.44
N ARG A 97 -8.54 11.61 -10.34
CA ARG A 97 -9.53 12.47 -11.01
C ARG A 97 -9.27 12.52 -12.50
N PRO A 98 -10.33 12.56 -13.33
CA PRO A 98 -10.16 12.69 -14.77
C PRO A 98 -9.53 14.04 -15.17
N ASP A 99 -9.83 15.10 -14.40
CA ASP A 99 -9.42 16.47 -14.70
C ASP A 99 -8.78 17.16 -13.49
N GLY A 100 -7.98 18.21 -13.76
CA GLY A 100 -7.47 19.13 -12.73
C GLY A 100 -6.28 18.64 -11.93
N LEU A 101 -5.72 17.46 -12.23
CA LEU A 101 -4.48 17.01 -11.61
C LEU A 101 -3.29 17.63 -12.36
N THR A 102 -2.46 18.34 -11.61
CA THR A 102 -1.23 18.94 -12.12
C THR A 102 -0.11 18.62 -11.15
N VAL A 103 1.02 18.14 -11.67
CA VAL A 103 2.22 17.86 -10.88
C VAL A 103 2.70 19.13 -10.22
N ARG A 104 2.73 19.14 -8.90
CA ARG A 104 3.17 20.28 -8.05
C ARG A 104 4.58 20.06 -7.51
N THR A 105 4.89 18.82 -7.15
CA THR A 105 6.18 18.39 -6.63
C THR A 105 6.74 17.30 -7.52
N PRO A 106 7.93 17.47 -8.13
CA PRO A 106 8.47 16.43 -8.98
C PRO A 106 9.00 15.28 -8.13
N ALA A 107 8.55 14.06 -8.41
CA ALA A 107 9.05 12.85 -7.76
C ALA A 107 10.06 12.08 -8.64
N GLY A 108 10.02 12.28 -9.97
CA GLY A 108 10.74 11.45 -10.91
C GLY A 108 10.18 10.02 -10.94
N THR A 109 11.04 9.03 -11.14
CA THR A 109 10.67 7.62 -11.04
C THR A 109 11.45 6.98 -9.91
N ARG A 110 10.76 6.51 -8.89
CA ARG A 110 11.33 5.82 -7.74
C ARG A 110 10.49 4.58 -7.43
N LEU A 111 10.98 3.40 -7.78
CA LEU A 111 10.31 2.13 -7.56
C LEU A 111 11.20 1.28 -6.65
N LEU A 112 10.88 1.23 -5.36
CA LEU A 112 11.65 0.51 -4.34
C LEU A 112 11.23 -0.97 -4.32
N TRP A 113 9.94 -1.24 -4.48
CA TRP A 113 9.37 -2.57 -4.70
C TRP A 113 8.09 -2.41 -5.51
N ALA A 114 8.09 -2.92 -6.74
CA ALA A 114 6.98 -2.75 -7.67
C ALA A 114 6.88 -3.93 -8.65
N PRO A 115 6.50 -5.12 -8.19
CA PRO A 115 6.37 -6.29 -9.06
C PRO A 115 5.12 -6.23 -9.95
N SER A 116 5.19 -6.85 -11.14
CA SER A 116 4.05 -7.03 -12.03
C SER A 116 3.25 -8.30 -11.70
N ALA A 117 3.84 -9.22 -10.96
CA ALA A 117 3.17 -10.38 -10.37
C ALA A 117 3.80 -10.66 -9.02
N GLY A 118 3.03 -11.06 -8.03
CA GLY A 118 3.61 -11.20 -6.71
C GLY A 118 2.69 -11.74 -5.63
N ARG A 119 3.24 -11.73 -4.44
CA ARG A 119 2.54 -11.94 -3.18
C ARG A 119 2.96 -10.86 -2.20
N VAL A 120 2.01 -10.32 -1.44
CA VAL A 120 2.27 -9.49 -0.28
C VAL A 120 1.44 -9.95 0.90
N ASP A 121 2.09 -10.08 2.06
CA ASP A 121 1.47 -10.34 3.36
C ASP A 121 1.70 -9.11 4.24
N VAL A 122 0.61 -8.52 4.75
CA VAL A 122 0.65 -7.33 5.61
C VAL A 122 -0.08 -7.62 6.90
N THR A 123 0.64 -7.59 8.03
CA THR A 123 0.04 -7.77 9.36
C THR A 123 -0.29 -6.41 9.94
N VAL A 124 -1.56 -6.14 10.17
CA VAL A 124 -2.06 -4.83 10.61
C VAL A 124 -3.09 -4.94 11.74
N ARG A 125 -3.21 -3.86 12.49
CA ARG A 125 -4.36 -3.55 13.34
C ARG A 125 -5.09 -2.35 12.74
N ALA A 126 -6.35 -2.53 12.39
CA ALA A 126 -7.16 -1.48 11.78
C ALA A 126 -7.38 -0.29 12.73
N ALA A 127 -7.65 0.86 12.15
CA ALA A 127 -8.13 2.02 12.88
C ALA A 127 -9.53 1.73 13.45
N VAL A 128 -9.77 2.22 14.66
CA VAL A 128 -11.08 2.17 15.33
C VAL A 128 -11.58 3.57 15.72
N ASP A 129 -10.82 4.58 15.36
CA ASP A 129 -11.16 5.99 15.63
C ASP A 129 -12.21 6.45 14.61
N PRO A 130 -13.40 6.93 15.04
CA PRO A 130 -14.51 7.23 14.14
C PRO A 130 -14.13 8.14 12.96
N GLY A 131 -14.66 7.81 11.76
CA GLY A 131 -14.40 8.54 10.52
C GLY A 131 -12.99 8.34 9.96
N SER A 132 -12.28 7.31 10.42
CA SER A 132 -11.02 6.87 9.80
C SER A 132 -11.20 5.56 9.04
N MET A 133 -10.30 5.32 8.09
CA MET A 133 -10.24 4.10 7.28
C MET A 133 -8.77 3.68 7.16
N LEU A 134 -8.48 2.40 7.42
CA LEU A 134 -7.21 1.80 7.04
C LEU A 134 -7.37 1.11 5.69
N ALA A 135 -6.44 1.39 4.77
CA ALA A 135 -6.38 0.76 3.47
C ALA A 135 -4.99 0.15 3.20
N VAL A 136 -5.00 -1.00 2.54
CA VAL A 136 -3.82 -1.61 1.91
C VAL A 136 -4.17 -1.91 0.46
N TRP A 137 -3.37 -1.40 -0.46
CA TRP A 137 -3.64 -1.49 -1.88
C TRP A 137 -2.36 -1.49 -2.71
N LEU A 138 -2.46 -2.06 -3.90
CA LEU A 138 -1.40 -2.08 -4.89
C LEU A 138 -1.91 -1.31 -6.10
N VAL A 139 -1.20 -0.31 -6.58
CA VAL A 139 -1.63 0.52 -7.70
C VAL A 139 -0.55 0.61 -8.77
N GLY A 140 -0.98 0.66 -10.01
CA GLY A 140 -0.08 0.82 -11.15
C GLY A 140 0.79 2.07 -11.02
N SER A 141 2.08 1.91 -11.29
CA SER A 141 3.05 3.01 -11.18
C SER A 141 2.88 4.09 -12.25
N GLU A 142 2.22 3.78 -13.38
CA GLU A 142 1.98 4.66 -14.54
C GLU A 142 3.26 5.25 -15.18
N HIS A 143 4.44 4.79 -14.80
CA HIS A 143 5.69 5.39 -15.26
C HIS A 143 6.01 5.08 -16.74
N LEU A 144 5.63 3.90 -17.24
CA LEU A 144 5.80 3.52 -18.63
C LEU A 144 4.58 3.93 -19.47
N ASP A 145 3.39 3.51 -19.07
CA ASP A 145 2.13 3.81 -19.77
C ASP A 145 1.13 4.43 -18.76
N PRO A 146 0.50 5.56 -19.09
CA PRO A 146 -0.52 6.16 -18.23
C PRO A 146 -1.79 5.30 -18.07
N ARG A 147 -1.96 4.24 -18.89
CA ARG A 147 -3.04 3.26 -18.72
C ARG A 147 -2.73 2.19 -17.66
N ASP A 148 -1.47 2.07 -17.24
CA ASP A 148 -1.06 1.13 -16.18
C ASP A 148 -1.50 1.65 -14.81
N SER A 149 -2.81 1.88 -14.65
CA SER A 149 -3.42 2.59 -13.53
C SER A 149 -4.32 1.71 -12.66
N GLY A 150 -4.48 0.44 -13.01
CA GLY A 150 -5.31 -0.49 -12.23
C GLY A 150 -4.83 -0.67 -10.80
N GLU A 151 -5.76 -1.02 -9.92
CA GLU A 151 -5.54 -1.17 -8.49
C GLU A 151 -6.04 -2.53 -8.01
N ILE A 152 -5.27 -3.17 -7.14
CA ILE A 152 -5.71 -4.27 -6.28
C ILE A 152 -5.97 -3.67 -4.90
N CYS A 153 -7.24 -3.52 -4.54
CA CYS A 153 -7.65 -3.18 -3.18
C CYS A 153 -7.56 -4.45 -2.32
N VAL A 154 -6.47 -4.59 -1.56
CA VAL A 154 -6.30 -5.75 -0.65
C VAL A 154 -7.35 -5.67 0.43
N PHE A 155 -7.55 -4.51 1.01
CA PHE A 155 -8.70 -4.15 1.81
C PHE A 155 -8.80 -2.62 2.03
N GLU A 156 -10.01 -2.16 2.23
CA GLU A 156 -10.37 -0.91 2.88
C GLU A 156 -11.29 -1.24 4.05
N ILE A 157 -10.92 -0.82 5.26
CA ILE A 157 -11.70 -1.06 6.49
C ILE A 157 -11.97 0.27 7.17
N ASP A 158 -13.24 0.69 7.15
CA ASP A 158 -13.70 1.83 7.93
C ASP A 158 -13.72 1.47 9.43
N ALA A 159 -13.44 2.43 10.30
CA ALA A 159 -13.45 2.21 11.74
C ALA A 159 -14.79 1.67 12.24
N GLU A 160 -15.88 2.14 11.66
CA GLU A 160 -17.26 1.74 11.97
C GLU A 160 -17.58 0.30 11.52
N ALA A 161 -16.79 -0.26 10.61
CA ALA A 161 -16.96 -1.62 10.12
C ALA A 161 -16.21 -2.68 10.97
N VAL A 162 -15.44 -2.23 11.97
CA VAL A 162 -14.69 -3.12 12.87
C VAL A 162 -15.60 -3.59 14.00
N GLY A 163 -15.88 -4.88 14.04
CA GLY A 163 -16.65 -5.50 15.10
C GLY A 163 -15.85 -6.54 15.89
N PRO A 164 -16.33 -6.94 17.08
CA PRO A 164 -15.56 -7.80 18.01
C PRO A 164 -15.43 -9.26 17.54
N ALA A 165 -16.17 -9.68 16.53
CA ALA A 165 -16.10 -11.04 15.99
C ALA A 165 -16.10 -11.06 14.46
N THR A 166 -16.47 -9.96 13.82
CA THR A 166 -16.55 -9.85 12.37
C THR A 166 -16.24 -8.41 11.96
N THR A 167 -15.38 -8.25 10.98
CA THR A 167 -15.07 -6.96 10.35
C THR A 167 -15.55 -7.01 8.91
N THR A 168 -16.19 -5.95 8.42
CA THR A 168 -16.51 -5.82 7.00
C THR A 168 -15.38 -5.07 6.29
N ALA A 169 -14.86 -5.67 5.24
CA ALA A 169 -13.81 -5.07 4.41
C ALA A 169 -14.30 -4.92 2.96
N ARG A 170 -13.95 -3.81 2.31
CA ARG A 170 -14.06 -3.68 0.86
C ARG A 170 -12.79 -4.22 0.24
N ILE A 171 -12.93 -5.12 -0.73
CA ILE A 171 -11.83 -5.76 -1.45
C ILE A 171 -12.12 -5.79 -2.94
N GLY A 172 -11.09 -5.90 -3.78
CA GLY A 172 -11.32 -6.12 -5.21
C GLY A 172 -10.32 -5.46 -6.14
N ILE A 173 -10.80 -5.22 -7.36
CA ILE A 173 -10.04 -4.59 -8.44
C ILE A 173 -10.73 -3.29 -8.82
N LYS A 174 -9.95 -2.20 -8.94
CA LYS A 174 -10.40 -0.93 -9.53
C LYS A 174 -9.65 -0.69 -10.83
N ALA A 175 -10.39 -0.55 -11.92
CA ALA A 175 -9.78 -0.34 -13.25
C ALA A 175 -9.16 1.06 -13.42
N HIS A 176 -9.72 2.08 -12.75
CA HIS A 176 -9.36 3.48 -12.95
C HIS A 176 -9.36 3.86 -14.46
N HIS A 177 -8.18 4.12 -15.05
CA HIS A 177 -8.04 4.47 -16.48
C HIS A 177 -7.52 3.30 -17.33
N ASP A 178 -7.46 2.09 -16.79
CA ASP A 178 -7.05 0.88 -17.50
C ASP A 178 -8.27 0.19 -18.12
N ASP A 179 -8.43 0.32 -19.41
CA ASP A 179 -9.53 -0.30 -20.18
C ASP A 179 -9.39 -1.83 -20.38
N ARG A 180 -8.24 -2.40 -20.01
CA ARG A 180 -8.00 -3.87 -20.00
C ARG A 180 -8.63 -4.54 -18.79
N LEU A 181 -8.95 -3.77 -17.74
CA LEU A 181 -9.54 -4.23 -16.51
C LEU A 181 -11.01 -3.78 -16.39
N ARG A 182 -11.72 -4.40 -15.47
CA ARG A 182 -13.04 -3.96 -15.03
C ARG A 182 -13.03 -3.77 -13.52
N THR A 183 -13.65 -2.70 -13.05
CA THR A 183 -13.88 -2.52 -11.61
C THR A 183 -14.79 -3.62 -11.10
N ASP A 184 -14.28 -4.39 -10.13
CA ASP A 184 -14.94 -5.51 -9.48
C ASP A 184 -14.64 -5.42 -7.98
N MET A 185 -15.45 -4.65 -7.27
CA MET A 185 -15.32 -4.38 -5.84
C MET A 185 -16.49 -5.00 -5.08
N GLY A 186 -16.21 -5.53 -3.90
CA GLY A 186 -17.23 -6.09 -3.02
C GLY A 186 -16.94 -5.83 -1.55
N GLU A 187 -18.00 -5.81 -0.75
CA GLU A 187 -17.93 -5.84 0.71
C GLU A 187 -18.00 -7.30 1.18
N VAL A 188 -17.04 -7.70 2.02
CA VAL A 188 -16.97 -9.05 2.56
C VAL A 188 -16.91 -9.03 4.08
N PRO A 189 -17.76 -9.80 4.77
CA PRO A 189 -17.64 -10.03 6.20
C PRO A 189 -16.50 -11.04 6.45
N VAL A 190 -15.49 -10.62 7.18
CA VAL A 190 -14.34 -11.46 7.57
C VAL A 190 -14.49 -11.77 9.07
N PRO A 191 -14.42 -13.05 9.50
CA PRO A 191 -14.65 -13.44 10.89
C PRO A 191 -13.43 -13.16 11.78
N VAL A 192 -13.05 -11.89 11.87
CA VAL A 192 -11.95 -11.38 12.70
C VAL A 192 -12.35 -10.07 13.39
N ASP A 193 -11.76 -9.84 14.54
CA ASP A 193 -11.73 -8.53 15.20
C ASP A 193 -10.51 -7.75 14.70
N ALA A 194 -10.69 -6.92 13.67
CA ALA A 194 -9.58 -6.17 13.06
C ALA A 194 -8.98 -5.08 13.98
N SER A 195 -9.57 -4.83 15.16
CA SER A 195 -8.91 -4.03 16.21
C SER A 195 -7.69 -4.74 16.82
N ARG A 196 -7.46 -6.01 16.46
CA ARG A 196 -6.28 -6.82 16.80
C ARG A 196 -5.44 -7.06 15.55
N PRO A 197 -4.16 -7.47 15.71
CA PRO A 197 -3.31 -7.77 14.57
C PRO A 197 -3.83 -8.97 13.76
N HIS A 198 -4.01 -8.78 12.45
CA HIS A 198 -4.34 -9.82 11.49
C HIS A 198 -3.50 -9.69 10.23
N THR A 199 -3.16 -10.82 9.62
CA THR A 199 -2.40 -10.85 8.37
C THR A 199 -3.35 -10.92 7.18
N TRP A 200 -3.27 -9.91 6.32
CA TRP A 200 -3.94 -9.85 5.02
C TRP A 200 -2.95 -10.18 3.92
N THR A 201 -3.42 -10.86 2.90
CA THR A 201 -2.60 -11.34 1.79
C THR A 201 -3.23 -10.97 0.46
N ALA A 202 -2.43 -10.48 -0.48
CA ALA A 202 -2.76 -10.46 -1.89
C ALA A 202 -1.78 -11.32 -2.67
N ILE A 203 -2.29 -12.11 -3.64
CA ILE A 203 -1.51 -12.88 -4.61
C ILE A 203 -2.06 -12.52 -5.99
N TRP A 204 -1.19 -12.08 -6.90
CA TRP A 204 -1.62 -11.66 -8.23
C TRP A 204 -0.64 -12.09 -9.32
N GLY A 205 -1.14 -12.21 -10.55
CA GLY A 205 -0.39 -12.61 -11.73
C GLY A 205 -1.29 -13.14 -12.84
N ALA A 206 -0.75 -13.93 -13.76
CA ALA A 206 -1.46 -14.44 -14.94
C ALA A 206 -2.77 -15.21 -14.63
N GLY A 207 -2.93 -15.74 -13.41
CA GLY A 207 -4.13 -16.45 -12.99
C GLY A 207 -5.22 -15.57 -12.36
N GLY A 208 -5.02 -14.25 -12.32
CA GLY A 208 -5.91 -13.31 -11.63
C GLY A 208 -5.39 -12.91 -10.24
N THR A 209 -6.30 -12.43 -9.39
CA THR A 209 -5.98 -11.94 -8.03
C THR A 209 -6.71 -12.77 -6.99
N VAL A 210 -5.99 -13.14 -5.92
CA VAL A 210 -6.55 -13.79 -4.72
C VAL A 210 -6.27 -12.92 -3.52
N ILE A 211 -7.30 -12.61 -2.75
CA ILE A 211 -7.19 -11.87 -1.49
C ILE A 211 -7.55 -12.80 -0.34
N GLY A 212 -6.79 -12.73 0.74
CA GLY A 212 -6.99 -13.55 1.92
C GLY A 212 -6.76 -12.83 3.24
N CYS A 213 -7.27 -13.44 4.30
CA CYS A 213 -7.05 -13.02 5.68
C CYS A 213 -6.81 -14.26 6.54
N GLU A 214 -5.77 -14.23 7.40
CA GLU A 214 -5.42 -15.33 8.30
C GLU A 214 -5.28 -16.70 7.57
N GLY A 215 -4.60 -16.68 6.42
CA GLY A 215 -4.38 -17.89 5.62
C GLY A 215 -5.62 -18.44 4.89
N ARG A 216 -6.72 -17.70 4.86
CA ARG A 216 -8.00 -18.09 4.24
C ARG A 216 -8.36 -17.15 3.11
N VAL A 217 -8.84 -17.69 2.00
CA VAL A 217 -9.32 -16.91 0.87
C VAL A 217 -10.60 -16.17 1.27
N VAL A 218 -10.61 -14.84 1.03
CA VAL A 218 -11.79 -13.98 1.22
C VAL A 218 -12.32 -13.42 -0.10
N GLY A 219 -11.50 -13.41 -1.17
CA GLY A 219 -11.92 -12.99 -2.51
C GLY A 219 -11.05 -13.58 -3.61
N ARG A 220 -11.67 -13.81 -4.81
CA ARG A 220 -11.01 -14.23 -6.04
C ARG A 220 -11.51 -13.40 -7.19
N PHE A 221 -10.60 -12.89 -8.00
CA PHE A 221 -10.87 -12.05 -9.15
C PHE A 221 -10.17 -12.63 -10.37
N PRO A 222 -10.88 -12.95 -11.48
CA PRO A 222 -10.29 -13.57 -12.67
C PRO A 222 -9.50 -12.57 -13.52
N GLN A 223 -8.97 -11.55 -12.92
CA GLN A 223 -8.18 -10.50 -13.53
C GLN A 223 -7.13 -9.98 -12.54
N ALA A 224 -6.02 -9.48 -13.07
CA ALA A 224 -4.98 -8.78 -12.33
C ALA A 224 -4.32 -7.76 -13.25
N PRO A 225 -3.87 -6.60 -12.74
CA PRO A 225 -2.91 -5.78 -13.46
C PRO A 225 -1.62 -6.59 -13.73
N ASP A 226 -1.03 -6.45 -14.92
CA ASP A 226 0.16 -7.19 -15.38
C ASP A 226 1.39 -6.30 -15.59
N TYR A 227 1.44 -5.19 -14.90
CA TYR A 227 2.48 -4.15 -14.92
C TYR A 227 2.94 -3.80 -13.49
N PRO A 228 4.03 -3.01 -13.34
CA PRO A 228 4.57 -2.69 -12.01
C PRO A 228 3.56 -2.02 -11.08
N LEU A 229 3.28 -2.65 -9.94
CA LEU A 229 2.38 -2.16 -8.89
C LEU A 229 3.17 -1.73 -7.66
N ILE A 230 2.95 -0.52 -7.19
CA ILE A 230 3.48 -0.04 -5.90
C ILE A 230 2.51 -0.39 -4.78
N LEU A 231 3.03 -0.83 -3.64
CA LEU A 231 2.26 -1.05 -2.43
C LEU A 231 2.05 0.27 -1.70
N MET A 232 0.82 0.51 -1.25
CA MET A 232 0.43 1.65 -0.43
C MET A 232 -0.30 1.16 0.82
N ILE A 233 0.03 1.75 1.96
CA ILE A 233 -0.60 1.47 3.26
C ILE A 233 -0.96 2.81 3.89
N ASP A 234 -2.25 3.06 4.08
CA ASP A 234 -2.78 4.37 4.43
C ASP A 234 -3.78 4.33 5.58
N ILE A 235 -3.68 5.30 6.47
CA ILE A 235 -4.83 5.73 7.26
C ILE A 235 -5.41 7.00 6.64
N PHE A 236 -6.71 6.98 6.36
CA PHE A 236 -7.47 8.10 5.80
C PHE A 236 -8.46 8.66 6.82
N GLU A 237 -8.73 9.96 6.67
CA GLU A 237 -9.91 10.60 7.22
C GLU A 237 -10.55 11.43 6.10
N THR A 238 -11.81 11.11 5.78
CA THR A 238 -12.54 11.72 4.66
C THR A 238 -13.74 12.57 5.10
N GLY A 239 -14.23 12.38 6.32
CA GLY A 239 -15.40 13.07 6.87
C GLY A 239 -15.14 14.47 7.44
N GLY A 240 -13.90 14.96 7.36
CA GLY A 240 -13.49 16.20 8.00
C GLY A 240 -13.38 16.10 9.53
N ARG A 241 -12.94 17.20 10.15
CA ARG A 241 -12.78 17.26 11.61
C ARG A 241 -14.13 17.18 12.30
N SER A 242 -14.27 16.19 13.16
CA SER A 242 -15.41 16.11 14.06
C SER A 242 -15.04 16.66 15.43
N PRO A 243 -15.82 17.54 16.04
CA PRO A 243 -15.55 18.03 17.39
C PRO A 243 -15.72 16.96 18.45
N VAL A 244 -16.28 15.79 18.10
CA VAL A 244 -16.53 14.66 19.01
C VAL A 244 -15.45 13.59 18.92
N THR A 245 -14.60 13.62 17.88
CA THR A 245 -13.54 12.60 17.70
C THR A 245 -12.24 13.04 18.35
N ALA A 246 -11.68 12.14 19.16
CA ALA A 246 -10.35 12.32 19.73
C ALA A 246 -9.27 12.14 18.63
N TYR A 247 -8.20 12.90 18.75
CA TYR A 247 -6.98 12.72 17.96
C TYR A 247 -5.83 12.29 18.87
N PRO A 248 -4.79 11.63 18.34
CA PRO A 248 -4.66 11.21 16.94
C PRO A 248 -5.57 10.03 16.60
N LYS A 249 -6.04 9.96 15.34
CA LYS A 249 -6.57 8.73 14.77
C LYS A 249 -5.39 7.85 14.37
N THR A 250 -5.48 6.55 14.62
CA THR A 250 -4.31 5.68 14.46
C THR A 250 -4.63 4.33 13.83
N ALA A 251 -3.70 3.82 13.04
CA ALA A 251 -3.65 2.42 12.61
C ALA A 251 -2.24 1.89 12.79
N ARG A 252 -2.07 0.57 12.89
CA ARG A 252 -0.75 -0.02 13.13
C ARG A 252 -0.42 -1.10 12.11
N ILE A 253 0.81 -1.02 11.60
CA ILE A 253 1.41 -2.03 10.73
C ILE A 253 2.52 -2.73 11.52
N HIS A 254 2.35 -4.03 11.75
CA HIS A 254 3.33 -4.82 12.51
C HIS A 254 4.38 -5.45 11.62
N ARG A 255 4.00 -5.82 10.38
CA ARG A 255 4.90 -6.54 9.49
C ARG A 255 4.45 -6.47 8.05
N VAL A 256 5.41 -6.37 7.13
CA VAL A 256 5.21 -6.53 5.69
C VAL A 256 6.20 -7.55 5.14
N ARG A 257 5.72 -8.47 4.29
CA ARG A 257 6.52 -9.43 3.52
C ARG A 257 6.01 -9.43 2.09
N GLY A 258 6.87 -9.15 1.13
CA GLY A 258 6.54 -9.14 -0.29
C GLY A 258 7.48 -10.02 -1.10
N TRP A 259 6.93 -10.75 -2.07
CA TRP A 259 7.67 -11.58 -3.02
C TRP A 259 7.33 -11.13 -4.43
N ASP A 260 8.35 -10.78 -5.19
CA ASP A 260 8.22 -10.54 -6.62
C ASP A 260 8.20 -11.89 -7.35
N LEU A 261 7.12 -12.17 -8.04
CA LEU A 261 6.93 -13.38 -8.83
C LEU A 261 6.91 -13.07 -10.34
N THR A 262 7.33 -11.86 -10.72
CA THR A 262 7.42 -11.44 -12.13
C THR A 262 8.41 -12.34 -12.88
N PRO A 263 8.01 -12.98 -13.98
CA PRO A 263 8.92 -13.82 -14.76
C PRO A 263 10.17 -13.03 -15.22
N GLY A 264 11.38 -13.56 -14.92
CA GLY A 264 12.65 -12.96 -15.35
C GLY A 264 13.15 -11.80 -14.51
N TRP A 265 12.47 -11.41 -13.44
CA TRP A 265 12.93 -10.38 -12.52
C TRP A 265 13.99 -10.93 -11.53
N SER A 266 15.07 -10.16 -11.31
CA SER A 266 16.06 -10.41 -10.26
C SER A 266 16.16 -9.18 -9.38
N SER A 267 16.09 -9.37 -8.05
CA SER A 267 16.12 -8.27 -7.08
C SER A 267 17.36 -7.39 -7.23
N PRO A 268 17.23 -6.07 -7.32
CA PRO A 268 18.38 -5.15 -7.28
C PRO A 268 19.23 -5.31 -6.02
N LEU A 269 18.64 -5.77 -4.92
CA LEU A 269 19.32 -6.00 -3.64
C LEU A 269 20.25 -7.23 -3.66
N SER A 270 20.12 -8.14 -4.65
CA SER A 270 21.00 -9.29 -4.78
C SER A 270 22.37 -8.98 -5.39
N HIS A 271 22.59 -7.76 -5.87
CA HIS A 271 23.87 -7.35 -6.51
C HIS A 271 24.86 -6.68 -5.54
N GLY A 272 24.49 -6.46 -4.27
CA GLY A 272 25.34 -5.85 -3.24
C GLY A 272 26.22 -6.81 -2.45
N ALA A 273 26.11 -8.12 -2.65
CA ALA A 273 26.82 -9.15 -1.90
C ALA A 273 27.73 -10.00 -2.81
N ARG A 274 28.50 -9.39 -3.68
CA ARG A 274 29.63 -10.06 -4.33
C ARG A 274 30.85 -9.18 -4.36
N ASP A 275 31.86 -9.73 -3.71
CA ASP A 275 33.29 -9.56 -3.91
C ASP A 275 33.98 -8.37 -3.20
N SER A 276 34.32 -8.64 -1.94
CA SER A 276 35.59 -8.27 -1.36
C SER A 276 36.42 -9.55 -1.09
N GLY A 277 36.72 -10.29 -2.13
CA GLY A 277 37.62 -11.44 -2.14
C GLY A 277 38.96 -10.99 -2.68
N GLU A 278 39.89 -10.76 -1.77
CA GLU A 278 41.35 -10.89 -1.85
C GLU A 278 41.96 -11.08 -3.22
N ASP A 279 42.65 -10.05 -3.68
CA ASP A 279 43.83 -10.22 -4.58
C ASP A 279 45.10 -9.95 -3.75
N GLN A 280 45.72 -11.04 -3.29
CA GLN A 280 47.09 -11.00 -2.77
C GLN A 280 48.07 -11.10 -3.94
N PRO A 281 49.01 -10.17 -4.12
CA PRO A 281 50.09 -10.38 -5.04
C PRO A 281 51.16 -11.24 -4.39
N GLY A 282 51.32 -12.44 -4.89
CA GLY A 282 52.42 -13.33 -4.60
C GLY A 282 53.53 -13.18 -5.61
N LYS A 283 54.68 -12.66 -5.15
CA LYS A 283 56.05 -12.75 -5.66
C LYS A 283 56.35 -12.23 -7.08
#